data_2043f8b64e85a55015d8433d73de0c94
#
_entry.id   2043f8b64e85a55015d8433d73de0c94
#
_cell.length_a   1.000
_cell.length_b   1.000
_cell.length_c   1.000
_cell.angle_alpha   90.00
_cell.angle_beta   90.00
_cell.angle_gamma   90.00
#
_symmetry.space_group_name_H-M   'P 1'
#
loop_
_entity.id
_entity.type
_entity.pdbx_description
1 polymer ?
#
loop_
_entity_poly.entity_id
_entity_poly.type
_entity_poly.pdbx_seq_one_letter_code
_entity_poly.pdbx_strand_id
1 'polypeptide(L)'
;MFRISASSSIVALVAFLLAAMMINHGLVDSDLPVGPGLTLDESFNIDQGVYLVDALGQHGPLLFTSSVARDVFGSDRYLPDHPPLGRVLLGMSHQLTSWLIPGSESTAYNVPAARLGSCLAFAITTLLIAEFARRRYGSATGICAAVMLIGMPHVIGHARLAALESVTNLAWVAAMLPLLTWWTNVKPPTTRQAILSGCLWGVLLLTKVQGIFLPVIVVMWSTWQFRWRAIRPLAFYGIAGALVFVAGWPWLWLDPENNILRYLGRTTKRPTLYCWYFGQRYADSAVPWHFPFVMLLISLPAWTLTGILLRLTKKAFDPVERLLVLCVVFPLIVFAVPGVPVYDGTRLFLIVMPSLAVLAGRGFTLWMSPKDFAAAFALAVVSERPAWQKALVWTTITIAPLHWIMQPLAISQYGPLTAGNRGAAWLGMEAGYWSDALNSRFWQQVPEDSAVLVAPVSHQFQLNDIEALVPIVQHRRIKLVAWEYDESRQHGLLLLIHRLADLRPELATIPQDIDVLAEATQNGVIYARLIKIQSTTRFQQQPN
;
A
#
# COMPACT_ATOMS: atom_id res chain seq x y z
N MET A 1 -7.50 -26.20 -17.76
CA MET A 1 -7.93 -25.78 -16.40
C MET A 1 -6.69 -25.74 -15.52
N PHE A 2 -6.29 -24.54 -15.04
CA PHE A 2 -5.08 -24.40 -14.24
C PHE A 2 -5.36 -24.90 -12.83
N ARG A 3 -4.85 -26.08 -12.48
CA ARG A 3 -4.89 -26.53 -11.06
C ARG A 3 -3.92 -25.69 -10.24
N ILE A 4 -4.44 -24.89 -9.31
CA ILE A 4 -3.69 -24.21 -8.27
C ILE A 4 -3.18 -25.27 -7.28
N SER A 5 -1.94 -25.13 -6.82
CA SER A 5 -1.37 -26.10 -5.87
C SER A 5 -1.89 -25.84 -4.44
N ALA A 6 -2.00 -26.89 -3.65
CA ALA A 6 -2.36 -26.77 -2.23
C ALA A 6 -1.39 -25.85 -1.47
N SER A 7 -0.09 -25.94 -1.75
CA SER A 7 0.93 -25.07 -1.11
C SER A 7 0.72 -23.59 -1.42
N SER A 8 0.39 -23.23 -2.67
CA SER A 8 0.09 -21.84 -3.04
C SER A 8 -1.19 -21.34 -2.36
N SER A 9 -2.22 -22.20 -2.24
CA SER A 9 -3.46 -21.87 -1.54
C SER A 9 -3.23 -21.68 -0.03
N ILE A 10 -2.44 -22.53 0.59
CA ILE A 10 -2.10 -22.41 2.02
C ILE A 10 -1.37 -21.09 2.32
N VAL A 11 -0.35 -20.74 1.55
CA VAL A 11 0.37 -19.47 1.79
C VAL A 11 -0.51 -18.26 1.55
N ALA A 12 -1.45 -18.31 0.60
CA ALA A 12 -2.42 -17.25 0.37
C ALA A 12 -3.42 -17.12 1.54
N LEU A 13 -3.90 -18.25 2.07
CA LEU A 13 -4.75 -18.25 3.26
C LEU A 13 -4.01 -17.67 4.47
N VAL A 14 -2.76 -18.06 4.67
CA VAL A 14 -1.91 -17.49 5.74
C VAL A 14 -1.74 -15.99 5.55
N ALA A 15 -1.49 -15.51 4.32
CA ALA A 15 -1.41 -14.09 4.01
C ALA A 15 -2.69 -13.33 4.37
N PHE A 16 -3.86 -13.91 4.01
CA PHE A 16 -5.16 -13.35 4.38
C PHE A 16 -5.32 -13.25 5.89
N LEU A 17 -5.11 -14.35 6.60
CA LEU A 17 -5.30 -14.41 8.06
C LEU A 17 -4.37 -13.44 8.79
N LEU A 18 -3.08 -13.38 8.43
CA LEU A 18 -2.11 -12.46 9.03
C LEU A 18 -2.46 -10.98 8.78
N ALA A 19 -3.01 -10.65 7.61
CA ALA A 19 -3.48 -9.30 7.35
C ALA A 19 -4.77 -9.01 8.14
N ALA A 20 -5.76 -9.90 8.08
CA ALA A 20 -7.07 -9.73 8.70
C ALA A 20 -7.03 -9.69 10.24
N MET A 21 -6.14 -10.45 10.87
CA MET A 21 -5.94 -10.41 12.34
C MET A 21 -5.47 -9.05 12.85
N MET A 22 -4.87 -8.24 12.00
CA MET A 22 -4.27 -6.96 12.35
C MET A 22 -5.01 -5.76 11.72
N ILE A 23 -6.23 -5.94 11.25
CA ILE A 23 -7.10 -4.83 10.91
C ILE A 23 -7.65 -4.21 12.16
N ASN A 24 -7.53 -3.11 12.60
CA ASN A 24 -8.18 -2.58 13.81
C ASN A 24 -9.70 -2.81 13.74
N HIS A 25 -10.20 -3.73 14.53
CA HIS A 25 -11.62 -4.13 14.54
C HIS A 25 -12.56 -3.09 15.17
N GLY A 26 -12.00 -2.04 15.80
CA GLY A 26 -12.78 -0.97 16.40
C GLY A 26 -13.51 -1.35 17.69
N LEU A 27 -13.35 -2.57 18.18
CA LEU A 27 -13.97 -3.04 19.42
C LEU A 27 -13.30 -2.35 20.62
N VAL A 28 -14.11 -1.78 21.51
CA VAL A 28 -13.64 -0.94 22.62
C VAL A 28 -12.88 -1.77 23.66
N ASP A 29 -13.36 -2.98 23.97
CA ASP A 29 -12.82 -3.84 25.04
C ASP A 29 -12.39 -5.21 24.48
N SER A 30 -11.55 -5.20 23.45
CA SER A 30 -11.11 -6.43 22.79
C SER A 30 -9.67 -6.79 23.14
N ASP A 31 -9.41 -8.05 23.48
CA ASP A 31 -8.07 -8.63 23.61
C ASP A 31 -7.39 -8.90 22.25
N LEU A 32 -8.07 -8.58 21.15
CA LEU A 32 -7.53 -8.76 19.81
C LEU A 32 -6.33 -7.83 19.56
N PRO A 33 -5.39 -8.25 18.72
CA PRO A 33 -4.28 -7.39 18.33
C PRO A 33 -4.80 -6.07 17.73
N VAL A 34 -4.25 -4.96 18.19
CA VAL A 34 -4.64 -3.64 17.69
C VAL A 34 -3.86 -3.35 16.41
N GLY A 35 -4.58 -3.19 15.32
CA GLY A 35 -4.04 -2.79 14.02
C GLY A 35 -3.91 -1.25 13.88
N PRO A 36 -3.71 -0.76 12.64
CA PRO A 36 -3.61 0.67 12.35
C PRO A 36 -4.93 1.40 12.62
N GLY A 37 -4.84 2.66 13.07
CA GLY A 37 -5.96 3.59 13.13
C GLY A 37 -6.55 3.90 11.75
N LEU A 38 -7.55 4.79 11.72
CA LEU A 38 -8.12 5.28 10.46
C LEU A 38 -7.12 6.20 9.78
N THR A 39 -6.86 5.94 8.49
CA THR A 39 -6.06 6.82 7.65
C THR A 39 -6.95 7.79 6.87
N LEU A 40 -6.40 8.96 6.54
CA LEU A 40 -7.19 10.04 5.91
C LEU A 40 -7.80 9.67 4.54
N ASP A 41 -7.18 8.75 3.80
CA ASP A 41 -7.68 8.32 2.48
C ASP A 41 -8.80 7.28 2.58
N GLU A 42 -8.93 6.58 3.71
CA GLU A 42 -9.88 5.46 3.82
C GLU A 42 -11.33 5.93 3.77
N SER A 43 -11.67 7.05 4.43
CA SER A 43 -13.03 7.59 4.42
C SER A 43 -13.53 7.83 2.99
N PHE A 44 -12.73 8.48 2.16
CA PHE A 44 -13.06 8.73 0.75
C PHE A 44 -13.18 7.45 -0.06
N ASN A 45 -12.26 6.50 0.13
CA ASN A 45 -12.28 5.27 -0.63
C ASN A 45 -13.50 4.42 -0.29
N ILE A 46 -13.90 4.38 0.99
CA ILE A 46 -15.06 3.63 1.45
C ILE A 46 -16.35 4.30 0.98
N ASP A 47 -16.50 5.63 1.19
CA ASP A 47 -17.68 6.38 0.75
C ASP A 47 -17.94 6.21 -0.74
N GLN A 48 -16.91 6.48 -1.55
CA GLN A 48 -17.02 6.35 -3.01
C GLN A 48 -17.22 4.91 -3.46
N GLY A 49 -16.65 3.95 -2.72
CA GLY A 49 -16.84 2.52 -2.97
C GLY A 49 -18.27 2.08 -2.72
N VAL A 50 -18.84 2.44 -1.58
CA VAL A 50 -20.24 2.16 -1.21
C VAL A 50 -21.18 2.83 -2.19
N TYR A 51 -20.96 4.11 -2.49
CA TYR A 51 -21.75 4.86 -3.48
C TYR A 51 -21.84 4.16 -4.85
N LEU A 52 -20.71 3.69 -5.37
CA LEU A 52 -20.65 3.02 -6.67
C LEU A 52 -21.29 1.63 -6.64
N VAL A 53 -21.15 0.89 -5.52
CA VAL A 53 -21.76 -0.44 -5.37
C VAL A 53 -23.27 -0.32 -5.20
N ASP A 54 -23.76 0.67 -4.47
CA ASP A 54 -25.18 0.98 -4.35
C ASP A 54 -25.78 1.33 -5.72
N ALA A 55 -25.09 2.18 -6.49
CA ALA A 55 -25.51 2.52 -7.85
C ALA A 55 -25.54 1.27 -8.77
N LEU A 56 -24.54 0.38 -8.65
CA LEU A 56 -24.52 -0.87 -9.39
C LEU A 56 -25.68 -1.80 -8.96
N GLY A 57 -25.99 -1.87 -7.67
CA GLY A 57 -27.12 -2.64 -7.13
C GLY A 57 -28.49 -2.10 -7.60
N GLN A 58 -28.63 -0.78 -7.67
CA GLN A 58 -29.88 -0.12 -8.09
C GLN A 58 -30.12 -0.21 -9.60
N HIS A 59 -29.08 -0.01 -10.40
CA HIS A 59 -29.20 0.13 -11.85
C HIS A 59 -28.72 -1.10 -12.63
N GLY A 60 -27.92 -1.99 -12.00
CA GLY A 60 -27.33 -3.15 -12.66
C GLY A 60 -26.54 -2.75 -13.93
N PRO A 61 -26.72 -3.48 -15.05
CA PRO A 61 -26.05 -3.15 -16.31
C PRO A 61 -26.45 -1.79 -16.91
N LEU A 62 -27.60 -1.22 -16.50
CA LEU A 62 -28.04 0.10 -16.95
C LEU A 62 -27.11 1.21 -16.49
N LEU A 63 -26.29 0.98 -15.47
CA LEU A 63 -25.23 1.90 -15.05
C LEU A 63 -24.30 2.29 -16.21
N PHE A 64 -24.18 1.43 -17.22
CA PHE A 64 -23.36 1.64 -18.42
C PHE A 64 -24.19 2.20 -19.61
N THR A 65 -25.34 2.82 -19.34
CA THR A 65 -26.08 3.63 -20.34
C THR A 65 -25.79 5.11 -20.13
N SER A 66 -25.87 5.90 -21.21
CA SER A 66 -25.49 7.34 -21.15
C SER A 66 -26.33 8.17 -20.16
N SER A 67 -27.61 7.82 -19.94
CA SER A 67 -28.50 8.52 -19.00
C SER A 67 -28.09 8.24 -17.56
N VAL A 68 -28.05 6.96 -17.16
CA VAL A 68 -27.70 6.56 -15.78
C VAL A 68 -26.24 6.89 -15.47
N ALA A 69 -25.33 6.74 -16.44
CA ALA A 69 -23.94 7.16 -16.27
C ALA A 69 -23.81 8.66 -15.95
N ARG A 70 -24.64 9.50 -16.58
CA ARG A 70 -24.68 10.95 -16.27
C ARG A 70 -25.19 11.21 -14.86
N ASP A 71 -26.24 10.52 -14.44
CA ASP A 71 -26.84 10.70 -13.12
C ASP A 71 -25.88 10.26 -12.01
N VAL A 72 -25.12 9.18 -12.20
CA VAL A 72 -24.21 8.63 -11.20
C VAL A 72 -22.83 9.29 -11.26
N PHE A 73 -22.17 9.26 -12.41
CA PHE A 73 -20.79 9.74 -12.57
C PHE A 73 -20.68 11.24 -12.86
N GLY A 74 -21.77 11.90 -13.22
CA GLY A 74 -21.88 13.36 -13.39
C GLY A 74 -22.36 14.08 -12.15
N SER A 75 -22.76 13.36 -11.08
CA SER A 75 -23.22 13.96 -9.84
C SER A 75 -22.06 14.59 -9.04
N ASP A 76 -22.38 15.62 -8.24
CA ASP A 76 -21.41 16.25 -7.32
C ASP A 76 -20.91 15.30 -6.23
N ARG A 77 -21.63 14.21 -5.96
CA ARG A 77 -21.22 13.17 -5.01
C ARG A 77 -20.08 12.31 -5.54
N TYR A 78 -19.99 12.12 -6.87
CA TYR A 78 -18.94 11.28 -7.45
C TYR A 78 -17.61 12.03 -7.51
N LEU A 79 -16.57 11.42 -6.93
CA LEU A 79 -15.23 11.97 -6.91
C LEU A 79 -14.33 11.28 -7.96
N PRO A 80 -14.10 11.91 -9.15
CA PRO A 80 -13.32 11.29 -10.24
C PRO A 80 -11.79 11.52 -10.10
N ASP A 81 -11.25 11.47 -8.88
CA ASP A 81 -9.82 11.59 -8.59
C ASP A 81 -9.08 10.27 -8.83
N HIS A 82 -9.78 9.14 -8.70
CA HIS A 82 -9.31 7.80 -9.02
C HIS A 82 -10.31 7.06 -9.90
N PRO A 83 -9.82 6.12 -10.76
CA PRO A 83 -10.69 5.21 -11.50
C PRO A 83 -11.51 4.32 -10.56
N PRO A 84 -12.68 3.81 -10.98
CA PRO A 84 -13.69 3.29 -10.05
C PRO A 84 -13.38 1.91 -9.45
N LEU A 85 -12.67 1.03 -10.16
CA LEU A 85 -12.60 -0.39 -9.83
C LEU A 85 -12.00 -0.66 -8.43
N GLY A 86 -10.95 0.10 -8.07
CA GLY A 86 -10.33 -0.07 -6.75
C GLY A 86 -11.31 0.21 -5.62
N ARG A 87 -12.07 1.30 -5.73
CA ARG A 87 -13.11 1.70 -4.77
C ARG A 87 -14.30 0.74 -4.76
N VAL A 88 -14.74 0.30 -5.94
CA VAL A 88 -15.83 -0.70 -6.06
C VAL A 88 -15.46 -1.97 -5.30
N LEU A 89 -14.23 -2.47 -5.39
CA LEU A 89 -13.81 -3.67 -4.67
C LEU A 89 -13.81 -3.47 -3.14
N LEU A 90 -13.45 -2.29 -2.65
CA LEU A 90 -13.55 -1.95 -1.23
C LEU A 90 -15.00 -1.81 -0.77
N GLY A 91 -15.86 -1.15 -1.56
CA GLY A 91 -17.29 -1.04 -1.31
C GLY A 91 -18.01 -2.39 -1.33
N MET A 92 -17.66 -3.27 -2.26
CA MET A 92 -18.18 -4.65 -2.29
C MET A 92 -17.78 -5.42 -1.02
N SER A 93 -16.52 -5.31 -0.60
CA SER A 93 -16.08 -5.91 0.65
C SER A 93 -16.89 -5.39 1.83
N HIS A 94 -17.06 -4.06 1.92
CA HIS A 94 -17.88 -3.43 2.93
C HIS A 94 -19.30 -4.02 2.97
N GLN A 95 -20.02 -4.03 1.86
CA GLN A 95 -21.41 -4.53 1.82
C GLN A 95 -21.51 -6.03 2.14
N LEU A 96 -20.56 -6.84 1.66
CA LEU A 96 -20.60 -8.28 1.84
C LEU A 96 -20.19 -8.74 3.24
N THR A 97 -19.43 -7.93 3.99
CA THR A 97 -18.84 -8.37 5.27
C THR A 97 -19.22 -7.52 6.48
N SER A 98 -19.92 -6.38 6.30
CA SER A 98 -20.32 -5.51 7.42
C SER A 98 -21.13 -6.23 8.50
N TRP A 99 -21.96 -7.17 8.12
CA TRP A 99 -22.78 -7.97 9.03
C TRP A 99 -21.97 -8.99 9.87
N LEU A 100 -20.74 -9.33 9.44
CA LEU A 100 -19.84 -10.24 10.15
C LEU A 100 -19.06 -9.56 11.28
N ILE A 101 -18.92 -8.23 11.23
CA ILE A 101 -18.06 -7.47 12.13
C ILE A 101 -18.95 -6.59 13.01
N PRO A 102 -19.20 -6.98 14.28
CA PRO A 102 -20.04 -6.22 15.20
C PRO A 102 -19.37 -4.89 15.61
N GLY A 103 -20.18 -3.95 16.14
CA GLY A 103 -19.69 -2.71 16.74
C GLY A 103 -19.64 -1.49 15.81
N SER A 104 -20.11 -1.61 14.57
CA SER A 104 -20.16 -0.49 13.61
C SER A 104 -21.55 0.15 13.48
N GLU A 105 -22.53 -0.26 14.29
CA GLU A 105 -23.90 0.26 14.19
C GLU A 105 -24.00 1.76 14.48
N SER A 106 -23.04 2.33 15.18
CA SER A 106 -22.94 3.75 15.50
C SER A 106 -22.19 4.57 14.44
N THR A 107 -21.49 3.94 13.50
CA THR A 107 -20.65 4.62 12.52
C THR A 107 -21.28 4.64 11.13
N ALA A 108 -20.98 5.69 10.34
CA ALA A 108 -21.49 5.84 8.98
C ALA A 108 -21.06 4.68 8.06
N TYR A 109 -19.86 4.12 8.28
CA TYR A 109 -19.31 2.99 7.53
C TYR A 109 -18.55 2.02 8.43
N ASN A 110 -18.62 0.73 8.10
CA ASN A 110 -17.82 -0.31 8.75
C ASN A 110 -16.42 -0.37 8.11
N VAL A 111 -15.47 0.39 8.66
CA VAL A 111 -14.08 0.46 8.15
C VAL A 111 -13.39 -0.92 8.13
N PRO A 112 -13.45 -1.75 9.20
CA PRO A 112 -12.91 -3.11 9.17
C PRO A 112 -13.44 -3.97 8.02
N ALA A 113 -14.73 -3.89 7.71
CA ALA A 113 -15.34 -4.62 6.61
C ALA A 113 -14.76 -4.23 5.24
N ALA A 114 -14.54 -2.93 5.00
CA ALA A 114 -13.89 -2.45 3.79
C ALA A 114 -12.41 -2.91 3.71
N ARG A 115 -11.69 -2.93 4.85
CA ARG A 115 -10.30 -3.38 4.96
C ARG A 115 -10.11 -4.85 4.57
N LEU A 116 -11.11 -5.71 4.81
CA LEU A 116 -11.07 -7.11 4.36
C LEU A 116 -10.90 -7.24 2.84
N GLY A 117 -11.40 -6.29 2.05
CA GLY A 117 -11.17 -6.24 0.61
C GLY A 117 -9.69 -6.10 0.24
N SER A 118 -8.95 -5.28 0.97
CA SER A 118 -7.50 -5.16 0.81
C SER A 118 -6.75 -6.41 1.26
N CYS A 119 -7.18 -7.05 2.38
CA CYS A 119 -6.64 -8.33 2.83
C CYS A 119 -6.81 -9.43 1.78
N LEU A 120 -7.99 -9.49 1.16
CA LEU A 120 -8.30 -10.46 0.10
C LEU A 120 -7.46 -10.18 -1.15
N ALA A 121 -7.35 -8.92 -1.58
CA ALA A 121 -6.51 -8.52 -2.70
C ALA A 121 -5.04 -8.91 -2.49
N PHE A 122 -4.51 -8.70 -1.29
CA PHE A 122 -3.16 -9.13 -0.90
C PHE A 122 -2.99 -10.65 -0.93
N ALA A 123 -3.97 -11.40 -0.40
CA ALA A 123 -3.95 -12.87 -0.41
C ALA A 123 -3.95 -13.42 -1.85
N ILE A 124 -4.79 -12.86 -2.74
CA ILE A 124 -4.82 -13.27 -4.15
C ILE A 124 -3.51 -12.88 -4.84
N THR A 125 -2.95 -11.72 -4.55
CA THR A 125 -1.62 -11.31 -5.06
C THR A 125 -0.55 -12.32 -4.67
N THR A 126 -0.54 -12.74 -3.40
CA THR A 126 0.38 -13.75 -2.87
C THR A 126 0.17 -15.11 -3.55
N LEU A 127 -1.09 -15.52 -3.76
CA LEU A 127 -1.44 -16.74 -4.50
C LEU A 127 -0.87 -16.73 -5.92
N LEU A 128 -1.09 -15.64 -6.64
CA LEU A 128 -0.65 -15.49 -8.03
C LEU A 128 0.88 -15.53 -8.15
N ILE A 129 1.58 -14.82 -7.27
CA ILE A 129 3.05 -14.81 -7.21
C ILE A 129 3.60 -16.19 -6.84
N ALA A 130 3.04 -16.83 -5.80
CA ALA A 130 3.44 -18.16 -5.38
C ALA A 130 3.28 -19.19 -6.50
N GLU A 131 2.11 -19.21 -7.12
CA GLU A 131 1.78 -20.18 -8.16
C GLU A 131 2.59 -19.95 -9.44
N PHE A 132 2.81 -18.70 -9.84
CA PHE A 132 3.69 -18.35 -10.96
C PHE A 132 5.13 -18.81 -10.69
N ALA A 133 5.70 -18.40 -9.57
CA ALA A 133 7.08 -18.76 -9.22
C ALA A 133 7.25 -20.27 -9.06
N ARG A 134 6.24 -20.97 -8.50
CA ARG A 134 6.20 -22.44 -8.41
C ARG A 134 6.26 -23.11 -9.77
N ARG A 135 5.44 -22.65 -10.72
CA ARG A 135 5.39 -23.24 -12.08
C ARG A 135 6.64 -22.96 -12.86
N ARG A 136 7.22 -21.79 -12.69
CA ARG A 136 8.39 -21.36 -13.46
C ARG A 136 9.71 -21.87 -12.89
N TYR A 137 9.82 -21.96 -11.56
CA TYR A 137 11.09 -22.19 -10.86
C TYR A 137 11.04 -23.31 -9.80
N GLY A 138 9.88 -23.93 -9.60
CA GLY A 138 9.67 -25.00 -8.62
C GLY A 138 9.05 -24.54 -7.30
N SER A 139 8.54 -25.53 -6.54
CA SER A 139 7.72 -25.28 -5.33
C SER A 139 8.45 -24.47 -4.26
N ALA A 140 9.75 -24.71 -4.06
CA ALA A 140 10.55 -23.95 -3.11
C ALA A 140 10.58 -22.44 -3.47
N THR A 141 10.76 -22.10 -4.74
CA THR A 141 10.75 -20.69 -5.17
C THR A 141 9.39 -20.06 -4.99
N GLY A 142 8.29 -20.82 -5.25
CA GLY A 142 6.93 -20.34 -5.04
C GLY A 142 6.68 -19.96 -3.58
N ILE A 143 7.03 -20.83 -2.65
CA ILE A 143 6.88 -20.59 -1.21
C ILE A 143 7.78 -19.44 -0.76
N CYS A 144 9.06 -19.43 -1.17
CA CYS A 144 9.98 -18.33 -0.85
C CYS A 144 9.45 -16.98 -1.32
N ALA A 145 8.99 -16.88 -2.57
CA ALA A 145 8.45 -15.63 -3.12
C ALA A 145 7.23 -15.14 -2.32
N ALA A 146 6.32 -16.06 -1.94
CA ALA A 146 5.19 -15.71 -1.10
C ALA A 146 5.61 -15.22 0.29
N VAL A 147 6.53 -15.91 0.95
CA VAL A 147 7.07 -15.51 2.27
C VAL A 147 7.78 -14.16 2.18
N MET A 148 8.56 -13.91 1.10
CA MET A 148 9.18 -12.60 0.86
C MET A 148 8.14 -11.50 0.76
N LEU A 149 7.04 -11.71 0.01
CA LEU A 149 5.98 -10.72 -0.17
C LEU A 149 5.23 -10.45 1.14
N ILE A 150 4.84 -11.52 1.87
CA ILE A 150 4.15 -11.42 3.16
C ILE A 150 5.04 -10.69 4.18
N GLY A 151 6.34 -10.97 4.17
CA GLY A 151 7.31 -10.37 5.08
C GLY A 151 7.70 -8.93 4.77
N MET A 152 7.20 -8.31 3.69
CA MET A 152 7.45 -6.90 3.38
C MET A 152 6.48 -6.00 4.16
N PRO A 153 6.94 -5.21 5.17
CA PRO A 153 6.06 -4.47 6.06
C PRO A 153 5.13 -3.51 5.33
N HIS A 154 5.64 -2.77 4.36
CA HIS A 154 4.84 -1.81 3.59
C HIS A 154 3.73 -2.49 2.78
N VAL A 155 3.96 -3.71 2.26
CA VAL A 155 2.94 -4.45 1.50
C VAL A 155 1.83 -4.94 2.41
N ILE A 156 2.19 -5.64 3.50
CA ILE A 156 1.19 -6.14 4.46
C ILE A 156 0.53 -5.00 5.25
N GLY A 157 1.25 -3.90 5.49
CA GLY A 157 0.69 -2.70 6.12
C GLY A 157 -0.46 -2.12 5.30
N HIS A 158 -0.26 -1.92 3.99
CA HIS A 158 -1.33 -1.47 3.10
C HIS A 158 -2.47 -2.49 2.92
N ALA A 159 -2.20 -3.79 3.12
CA ALA A 159 -3.24 -4.81 3.11
C ALA A 159 -4.23 -4.69 4.28
N ARG A 160 -3.89 -3.95 5.33
CA ARG A 160 -4.72 -3.70 6.52
C ARG A 160 -5.51 -2.41 6.46
N LEU A 161 -5.45 -1.68 5.36
CA LEU A 161 -6.10 -0.40 5.15
C LEU A 161 -7.09 -0.50 3.99
N ALA A 162 -8.21 0.22 4.06
CA ALA A 162 -9.12 0.37 2.93
C ALA A 162 -8.56 1.38 1.90
N ALA A 163 -7.35 1.04 1.42
CA ALA A 163 -6.54 1.84 0.51
C ALA A 163 -6.38 1.14 -0.83
N LEU A 164 -6.14 1.90 -1.89
CA LEU A 164 -6.11 1.36 -3.26
C LEU A 164 -4.85 0.54 -3.58
N GLU A 165 -3.83 0.59 -2.73
CA GLU A 165 -2.52 -0.01 -2.96
C GLU A 165 -2.57 -1.52 -3.14
N SER A 166 -3.29 -2.24 -2.26
CA SER A 166 -3.39 -3.71 -2.34
C SER A 166 -4.17 -4.16 -3.57
N VAL A 167 -5.25 -3.45 -3.91
CA VAL A 167 -6.03 -3.72 -5.12
C VAL A 167 -5.22 -3.42 -6.38
N THR A 168 -4.44 -2.33 -6.37
CA THR A 168 -3.54 -1.97 -7.47
C THR A 168 -2.44 -3.02 -7.65
N ASN A 169 -1.83 -3.51 -6.55
CA ASN A 169 -0.85 -4.59 -6.60
C ASN A 169 -1.44 -5.89 -7.18
N LEU A 170 -2.68 -6.23 -6.82
CA LEU A 170 -3.38 -7.37 -7.41
C LEU A 170 -3.55 -7.20 -8.92
N ALA A 171 -4.06 -6.05 -9.35
CA ALA A 171 -4.27 -5.76 -10.76
C ALA A 171 -2.94 -5.69 -11.53
N TRP A 172 -1.89 -5.12 -10.92
CA TRP A 172 -0.53 -5.09 -11.48
C TRP A 172 0.01 -6.50 -11.71
N VAL A 173 -0.07 -7.37 -10.71
CA VAL A 173 0.38 -8.76 -10.84
C VAL A 173 -0.45 -9.50 -11.86
N ALA A 174 -1.77 -9.36 -11.86
CA ALA A 174 -2.65 -9.99 -12.84
C ALA A 174 -2.31 -9.57 -14.28
N ALA A 175 -1.98 -8.29 -14.52
CA ALA A 175 -1.57 -7.78 -15.83
C ALA A 175 -0.12 -8.17 -16.19
N MET A 176 0.77 -8.30 -15.21
CA MET A 176 2.18 -8.66 -15.40
C MET A 176 2.34 -10.16 -15.75
N LEU A 177 1.57 -11.05 -15.14
CA LEU A 177 1.73 -12.50 -15.32
C LEU A 177 1.63 -12.99 -16.76
N PRO A 178 0.68 -12.54 -17.61
CA PRO A 178 0.65 -12.84 -19.03
C PRO A 178 1.93 -12.39 -19.75
N LEU A 179 2.48 -11.23 -19.37
CA LEU A 179 3.72 -10.71 -19.94
C LEU A 179 4.89 -11.65 -19.62
N LEU A 180 5.02 -12.06 -18.38
CA LEU A 180 6.04 -13.01 -17.92
C LEU A 180 5.89 -14.38 -18.56
N THR A 181 4.66 -14.78 -18.94
CA THR A 181 4.37 -16.11 -19.48
C THR A 181 4.47 -16.18 -21.01
N TRP A 182 3.98 -15.15 -21.69
CA TRP A 182 3.84 -15.20 -23.15
C TRP A 182 4.81 -14.29 -23.89
N TRP A 183 5.12 -13.10 -23.32
CA TRP A 183 5.95 -12.11 -23.99
C TRP A 183 7.45 -12.32 -23.77
N THR A 184 7.85 -13.23 -22.87
CA THR A 184 9.24 -13.63 -22.67
C THR A 184 9.67 -14.82 -23.56
N ASN A 185 8.76 -15.35 -24.38
CA ASN A 185 9.04 -16.41 -25.31
C ASN A 185 9.86 -15.89 -26.51
N VAL A 186 10.50 -16.81 -27.25
CA VAL A 186 11.27 -16.47 -28.47
C VAL A 186 10.37 -15.90 -29.57
N LYS A 187 9.13 -16.39 -29.68
CA LYS A 187 8.13 -15.91 -30.66
C LYS A 187 7.27 -14.82 -30.02
N PRO A 188 6.87 -13.80 -30.80
CA PRO A 188 5.89 -12.83 -30.33
C PRO A 188 4.59 -13.49 -29.86
N PRO A 189 3.85 -12.88 -28.93
CA PRO A 189 2.56 -13.41 -28.50
C PRO A 189 1.55 -13.43 -29.65
N THR A 190 0.67 -14.40 -29.61
CA THR A 190 -0.46 -14.48 -30.54
C THR A 190 -1.43 -13.31 -30.33
N THR A 191 -2.26 -13.01 -31.33
CA THR A 191 -3.28 -11.95 -31.21
C THR A 191 -4.17 -12.13 -29.96
N ARG A 192 -4.62 -13.38 -29.70
CA ARG A 192 -5.41 -13.68 -28.49
C ARG A 192 -4.66 -13.39 -27.20
N GLN A 193 -3.39 -13.76 -27.11
CA GLN A 193 -2.54 -13.49 -25.96
C GLN A 193 -2.31 -11.99 -25.76
N ALA A 194 -2.11 -11.25 -26.85
CA ALA A 194 -1.96 -9.80 -26.82
C ALA A 194 -3.24 -9.11 -26.34
N ILE A 195 -4.42 -9.50 -26.86
CA ILE A 195 -5.72 -8.98 -26.43
C ILE A 195 -5.95 -9.26 -24.95
N LEU A 196 -5.74 -10.50 -24.47
CA LEU A 196 -5.93 -10.85 -23.05
C LEU A 196 -4.98 -10.06 -22.14
N SER A 197 -3.72 -9.89 -22.55
CA SER A 197 -2.76 -9.06 -21.80
C SER A 197 -3.22 -7.59 -21.76
N GLY A 198 -3.73 -7.07 -22.87
CA GLY A 198 -4.28 -5.72 -22.97
C GLY A 198 -5.52 -5.52 -22.11
N CYS A 199 -6.46 -6.48 -22.11
CA CYS A 199 -7.64 -6.41 -21.24
C CYS A 199 -7.25 -6.34 -19.76
N LEU A 200 -6.28 -7.14 -19.31
CA LEU A 200 -5.80 -7.08 -17.93
C LEU A 200 -5.06 -5.78 -17.60
N TRP A 201 -4.35 -5.21 -18.57
CA TRP A 201 -3.81 -3.86 -18.42
C TRP A 201 -4.91 -2.80 -18.30
N GLY A 202 -5.99 -2.88 -19.09
CA GLY A 202 -7.15 -2.01 -18.96
C GLY A 202 -7.79 -2.10 -17.58
N VAL A 203 -7.91 -3.32 -17.01
CA VAL A 203 -8.36 -3.55 -15.64
C VAL A 203 -7.42 -2.88 -14.62
N LEU A 204 -6.10 -2.97 -14.82
CA LEU A 204 -5.12 -2.28 -13.97
C LEU A 204 -5.30 -0.75 -14.04
N LEU A 205 -5.51 -0.17 -15.22
CA LEU A 205 -5.78 1.26 -15.38
C LEU A 205 -7.03 1.71 -14.61
N LEU A 206 -8.04 0.82 -14.48
CA LEU A 206 -9.26 1.08 -13.71
C LEU A 206 -9.04 1.09 -12.19
N THR A 207 -7.87 0.73 -11.69
CA THR A 207 -7.56 0.78 -10.26
C THR A 207 -6.82 2.07 -9.87
N LYS A 208 -5.72 2.41 -10.55
CA LYS A 208 -4.88 3.55 -10.20
C LYS A 208 -3.99 3.99 -11.38
N VAL A 209 -3.56 5.26 -11.37
CA VAL A 209 -2.73 5.86 -12.42
C VAL A 209 -1.41 5.14 -12.68
N GLN A 210 -0.83 4.47 -11.68
CA GLN A 210 0.41 3.69 -11.85
C GLN A 210 0.32 2.60 -12.94
N GLY A 211 -0.90 2.20 -13.33
CA GLY A 211 -1.11 1.32 -14.48
C GLY A 211 -0.50 1.82 -15.79
N ILE A 212 -0.25 3.12 -15.92
CA ILE A 212 0.38 3.73 -17.10
C ILE A 212 1.85 3.30 -17.30
N PHE A 213 2.51 2.80 -16.26
CA PHE A 213 3.90 2.34 -16.39
C PHE A 213 4.02 1.03 -17.16
N LEU A 214 3.03 0.15 -17.05
CA LEU A 214 3.11 -1.19 -17.64
C LEU A 214 3.21 -1.17 -19.18
N PRO A 215 2.42 -0.39 -19.95
CA PRO A 215 2.56 -0.36 -21.40
C PRO A 215 3.93 0.14 -21.87
N VAL A 216 4.54 1.08 -21.15
CA VAL A 216 5.89 1.54 -21.49
C VAL A 216 6.89 0.41 -21.33
N ILE A 217 6.81 -0.34 -20.21
CA ILE A 217 7.62 -1.55 -19.98
C ILE A 217 7.40 -2.58 -21.11
N VAL A 218 6.15 -2.80 -21.49
CA VAL A 218 5.80 -3.75 -22.57
C VAL A 218 6.37 -3.30 -23.91
N VAL A 219 6.29 -2.02 -24.23
CA VAL A 219 6.89 -1.47 -25.47
C VAL A 219 8.41 -1.64 -25.44
N MET A 220 9.08 -1.22 -24.37
CA MET A 220 10.54 -1.35 -24.23
C MET A 220 10.98 -2.82 -24.36
N TRP A 221 10.31 -3.73 -23.67
CA TRP A 221 10.59 -5.16 -23.72
C TRP A 221 10.37 -5.74 -25.12
N SER A 222 9.22 -5.44 -25.74
CA SER A 222 8.81 -6.04 -27.01
C SER A 222 9.66 -5.55 -28.17
N THR A 223 10.01 -4.26 -28.19
CA THR A 223 10.89 -3.71 -29.23
C THR A 223 12.30 -4.29 -29.13
N TRP A 224 12.78 -4.51 -27.91
CA TRP A 224 14.06 -5.18 -27.69
C TRP A 224 14.03 -6.66 -28.09
N GLN A 225 12.97 -7.40 -27.70
CA GLN A 225 12.88 -8.86 -27.88
C GLN A 225 12.46 -9.25 -29.31
N PHE A 226 11.50 -8.54 -29.91
CA PHE A 226 10.85 -8.91 -31.16
C PHE A 226 11.11 -7.94 -32.31
N ARG A 227 11.72 -6.79 -32.04
CA ARG A 227 11.97 -5.71 -33.00
C ARG A 227 10.66 -5.29 -33.69
N TRP A 228 10.65 -5.14 -35.03
CA TRP A 228 9.47 -4.73 -35.77
C TRP A 228 8.28 -5.73 -35.68
N ARG A 229 8.54 -7.02 -35.36
CA ARG A 229 7.48 -8.02 -35.13
C ARG A 229 6.63 -7.71 -33.87
N ALA A 230 7.04 -6.78 -33.02
CA ALA A 230 6.30 -6.30 -31.87
C ALA A 230 5.08 -5.45 -32.25
N ILE A 231 5.07 -4.79 -33.43
CA ILE A 231 4.05 -3.79 -33.78
C ILE A 231 2.64 -4.39 -33.71
N ARG A 232 2.41 -5.53 -34.31
CA ARG A 232 1.08 -6.16 -34.34
C ARG A 232 0.57 -6.54 -32.94
N PRO A 233 1.30 -7.31 -32.11
CA PRO A 233 0.83 -7.61 -30.75
C PRO A 233 0.72 -6.37 -29.87
N LEU A 234 1.57 -5.36 -29.99
CA LEU A 234 1.46 -4.10 -29.27
C LEU A 234 0.19 -3.33 -29.64
N ALA A 235 -0.18 -3.30 -30.91
CA ALA A 235 -1.43 -2.67 -31.34
C ALA A 235 -2.66 -3.34 -30.72
N PHE A 236 -2.76 -4.69 -30.75
CA PHE A 236 -3.86 -5.41 -30.11
C PHE A 236 -3.87 -5.25 -28.59
N TYR A 237 -2.70 -5.24 -27.95
CA TYR A 237 -2.55 -4.97 -26.52
C TYR A 237 -3.05 -3.57 -26.16
N GLY A 238 -2.60 -2.55 -26.88
CA GLY A 238 -2.97 -1.16 -26.65
C GLY A 238 -4.47 -0.91 -26.86
N ILE A 239 -5.02 -1.37 -27.98
CA ILE A 239 -6.45 -1.20 -28.30
C ILE A 239 -7.32 -1.91 -27.26
N ALA A 240 -7.02 -3.16 -26.92
CA ALA A 240 -7.81 -3.91 -25.93
C ALA A 240 -7.78 -3.24 -24.54
N GLY A 241 -6.61 -2.77 -24.10
CA GLY A 241 -6.49 -2.08 -22.81
C GLY A 241 -7.22 -0.74 -22.77
N ALA A 242 -7.10 0.05 -23.83
CA ALA A 242 -7.81 1.33 -23.95
C ALA A 242 -9.33 1.12 -23.96
N LEU A 243 -9.83 0.12 -24.71
CA LEU A 243 -11.26 -0.21 -24.75
C LEU A 243 -11.79 -0.61 -23.36
N VAL A 244 -11.08 -1.48 -22.63
CA VAL A 244 -11.48 -1.90 -21.28
C VAL A 244 -11.46 -0.71 -20.32
N PHE A 245 -10.43 0.14 -20.38
CA PHE A 245 -10.33 1.32 -19.51
C PHE A 245 -11.47 2.31 -19.75
N VAL A 246 -11.72 2.66 -21.03
CA VAL A 246 -12.80 3.60 -21.37
C VAL A 246 -14.16 2.98 -21.06
N ALA A 247 -14.40 1.72 -21.43
CA ALA A 247 -15.67 1.04 -21.16
C ALA A 247 -15.96 0.90 -19.67
N GLY A 248 -14.93 0.65 -18.85
CA GLY A 248 -15.07 0.46 -17.41
C GLY A 248 -15.16 1.73 -16.59
N TRP A 249 -15.00 2.91 -17.20
CA TRP A 249 -15.10 4.20 -16.49
C TRP A 249 -16.08 5.16 -17.19
N PRO A 250 -17.38 5.06 -16.95
CA PRO A 250 -18.41 5.87 -17.61
C PRO A 250 -18.26 7.38 -17.47
N TRP A 251 -17.58 7.85 -16.42
CA TRP A 251 -17.24 9.27 -16.28
C TRP A 251 -16.50 9.82 -17.51
N LEU A 252 -15.64 9.02 -18.13
CA LEU A 252 -14.91 9.42 -19.34
C LEU A 252 -15.84 9.64 -20.54
N TRP A 253 -17.05 9.04 -20.55
CA TRP A 253 -17.99 9.19 -21.67
C TRP A 253 -18.73 10.51 -21.64
N LEU A 254 -18.86 11.15 -20.47
CA LEU A 254 -19.60 12.37 -20.28
C LEU A 254 -18.96 13.55 -21.02
N ASP A 255 -17.64 13.60 -21.00
CA ASP A 255 -16.82 14.59 -21.70
C ASP A 255 -15.40 13.98 -21.92
N PRO A 256 -15.23 13.15 -22.98
CA PRO A 256 -14.02 12.34 -23.14
C PRO A 256 -12.72 13.14 -23.18
N GLU A 257 -12.71 14.25 -23.90
CA GLU A 257 -11.51 15.08 -24.06
C GLU A 257 -11.13 15.76 -22.74
N ASN A 258 -12.06 16.50 -22.15
CA ASN A 258 -11.78 17.23 -20.94
C ASN A 258 -11.59 16.31 -19.74
N ASN A 259 -12.32 15.19 -19.63
CA ASN A 259 -12.19 14.29 -18.51
C ASN A 259 -10.87 13.50 -18.53
N ILE A 260 -10.37 13.10 -19.69
CA ILE A 260 -9.02 12.51 -19.81
C ILE A 260 -7.96 13.55 -19.40
N LEU A 261 -8.05 14.79 -19.92
CA LEU A 261 -7.12 15.86 -19.56
C LEU A 261 -7.20 16.24 -18.07
N ARG A 262 -8.41 16.28 -17.50
CA ARG A 262 -8.61 16.52 -16.06
C ARG A 262 -8.01 15.41 -15.21
N TYR A 263 -8.20 14.14 -15.59
CA TYR A 263 -7.61 13.00 -14.87
C TYR A 263 -6.09 13.03 -14.90
N LEU A 264 -5.49 13.20 -16.08
CA LEU A 264 -4.04 13.30 -16.22
C LEU A 264 -3.50 14.59 -15.58
N GLY A 265 -4.23 15.71 -15.70
CA GLY A 265 -3.85 16.98 -15.10
C GLY A 265 -3.90 16.97 -13.56
N ARG A 266 -4.78 16.20 -12.94
CA ARG A 266 -4.81 16.05 -11.47
C ARG A 266 -3.56 15.40 -10.90
N THR A 267 -2.85 14.61 -11.69
CA THR A 267 -1.56 14.06 -11.29
C THR A 267 -0.45 15.12 -11.26
N THR A 268 -0.62 16.22 -11.99
CA THR A 268 0.39 17.30 -12.18
C THR A 268 -0.06 18.65 -11.61
N LYS A 269 -1.38 18.93 -11.55
CA LYS A 269 -1.97 20.21 -11.07
C LYS A 269 -2.79 19.96 -9.81
N ARG A 270 -2.17 19.55 -8.75
CA ARG A 270 -2.75 19.32 -7.42
C ARG A 270 -2.10 20.20 -6.38
N PRO A 271 -2.68 20.38 -5.19
CA PRO A 271 -2.00 21.00 -4.07
C PRO A 271 -0.65 20.33 -3.82
N THR A 272 0.37 21.14 -3.57
CA THR A 272 1.70 20.64 -3.23
C THR A 272 1.63 19.83 -1.94
N LEU A 273 2.07 18.57 -1.98
CA LEU A 273 2.31 17.77 -0.80
C LEU A 273 3.78 17.89 -0.40
N TYR A 274 4.07 17.55 0.84
CA TYR A 274 5.42 17.65 1.34
C TYR A 274 5.95 16.27 1.75
N CYS A 275 7.26 16.15 1.71
CA CYS A 275 8.02 14.96 2.08
C CYS A 275 9.13 15.37 3.05
N TRP A 276 9.29 14.63 4.15
CA TRP A 276 10.41 14.80 5.06
C TRP A 276 11.47 13.75 4.75
N TYR A 277 12.69 14.20 4.45
CA TYR A 277 13.73 13.32 3.96
C TYR A 277 15.11 13.81 4.36
N PHE A 278 15.89 13.01 5.06
CA PHE A 278 17.18 13.37 5.64
C PHE A 278 17.17 14.67 6.45
N GLY A 279 16.15 14.83 7.30
CA GLY A 279 16.03 16.00 8.18
C GLY A 279 15.59 17.29 7.49
N GLN A 280 15.15 17.22 6.23
CA GLN A 280 14.69 18.38 5.46
C GLN A 280 13.29 18.17 4.89
N ARG A 281 12.54 19.26 4.81
CA ARG A 281 11.23 19.31 4.18
C ARG A 281 11.37 19.67 2.71
N TYR A 282 10.83 18.83 1.84
CA TYR A 282 10.80 19.05 0.40
C TYR A 282 9.36 19.15 -0.09
N ALA A 283 9.09 20.06 -1.05
CA ALA A 283 7.92 19.91 -1.89
C ALA A 283 8.02 18.62 -2.69
N ASP A 284 6.91 17.92 -2.91
CA ASP A 284 6.87 16.61 -3.55
C ASP A 284 7.54 16.54 -4.95
N SER A 285 7.50 17.66 -5.69
CA SER A 285 8.17 17.79 -6.99
C SER A 285 9.66 18.19 -6.91
N ALA A 286 10.15 18.53 -5.71
CA ALA A 286 11.53 18.97 -5.46
C ALA A 286 12.35 17.95 -4.66
N VAL A 287 11.79 16.78 -4.40
CA VAL A 287 12.49 15.72 -3.67
C VAL A 287 13.69 15.22 -4.49
N PRO A 288 14.86 14.94 -3.86
CA PRO A 288 16.06 14.49 -4.57
C PRO A 288 15.83 13.22 -5.38
N TRP A 289 16.43 13.13 -6.57
CA TRP A 289 16.27 12.02 -7.52
C TRP A 289 16.56 10.63 -6.93
N HIS A 290 17.41 10.54 -5.91
CA HIS A 290 17.76 9.26 -5.28
C HIS A 290 16.70 8.75 -4.28
N PHE A 291 15.68 9.57 -3.97
CA PHE A 291 14.64 9.23 -3.00
C PHE A 291 14.00 7.85 -3.23
N PRO A 292 13.49 7.49 -4.44
CA PRO A 292 12.80 6.21 -4.61
C PRO A 292 13.72 5.01 -4.40
N PHE A 293 15.00 5.13 -4.76
CA PHE A 293 15.99 4.05 -4.56
C PHE A 293 16.35 3.90 -3.08
N VAL A 294 16.61 5.01 -2.40
CA VAL A 294 16.95 5.00 -0.97
C VAL A 294 15.77 4.49 -0.16
N MET A 295 14.55 5.04 -0.39
CA MET A 295 13.35 4.61 0.33
C MET A 295 13.06 3.13 0.10
N LEU A 296 13.21 2.63 -1.12
CA LEU A 296 13.07 1.20 -1.38
C LEU A 296 14.06 0.39 -0.53
N LEU A 297 15.34 0.72 -0.59
CA LEU A 297 16.40 -0.05 0.08
C LEU A 297 16.24 -0.06 1.61
N ILE A 298 15.94 1.11 2.21
CA ILE A 298 15.79 1.21 3.67
C ILE A 298 14.47 0.67 4.19
N SER A 299 13.49 0.43 3.32
CA SER A 299 12.20 -0.17 3.66
C SER A 299 12.18 -1.69 3.54
N LEU A 300 13.15 -2.28 2.82
CA LEU A 300 13.20 -3.72 2.62
C LEU A 300 13.75 -4.43 3.86
N PRO A 301 13.13 -5.55 4.28
CA PRO A 301 13.64 -6.37 5.37
C PRO A 301 14.92 -7.13 4.97
N ALA A 302 15.71 -7.53 5.98
CA ALA A 302 16.99 -8.19 5.78
C ALA A 302 16.92 -9.43 4.86
N TRP A 303 15.89 -10.24 5.03
CA TRP A 303 15.72 -11.46 4.21
C TRP A 303 15.46 -11.15 2.74
N THR A 304 14.70 -10.11 2.43
CA THR A 304 14.48 -9.68 1.02
C THR A 304 15.76 -9.15 0.41
N LEU A 305 16.48 -8.27 1.13
CA LEU A 305 17.79 -7.78 0.70
C LEU A 305 18.78 -8.92 0.47
N THR A 306 18.86 -9.87 1.40
CA THR A 306 19.70 -11.06 1.26
C THR A 306 19.32 -11.88 0.03
N GLY A 307 18.03 -12.13 -0.17
CA GLY A 307 17.56 -12.86 -1.35
C GLY A 307 17.92 -12.18 -2.68
N ILE A 308 17.80 -10.85 -2.74
CA ILE A 308 18.20 -10.05 -3.91
C ILE A 308 19.72 -10.15 -4.10
N LEU A 309 20.52 -9.96 -3.06
CA LEU A 309 21.97 -10.06 -3.13
C LEU A 309 22.42 -11.46 -3.60
N LEU A 310 21.84 -12.52 -3.04
CA LEU A 310 22.09 -13.88 -3.48
C LEU A 310 21.73 -14.07 -4.96
N ARG A 311 20.63 -13.45 -5.44
CA ARG A 311 20.29 -13.53 -6.86
C ARG A 311 21.32 -12.83 -7.74
N LEU A 312 21.80 -11.66 -7.32
CA LEU A 312 22.79 -10.87 -8.07
C LEU A 312 24.14 -11.55 -8.21
N THR A 313 24.52 -12.46 -7.29
CA THR A 313 25.75 -13.24 -7.42
C THR A 313 25.73 -14.24 -8.59
N LYS A 314 24.56 -14.58 -9.14
CA LYS A 314 24.43 -15.47 -10.29
C LYS A 314 24.40 -14.65 -11.58
N LYS A 315 25.34 -14.94 -12.47
CA LYS A 315 25.63 -14.10 -13.66
C LYS A 315 24.49 -14.05 -14.71
N ALA A 316 23.70 -15.12 -14.85
CA ALA A 316 22.68 -15.19 -15.91
C ALA A 316 21.27 -14.95 -15.37
N PHE A 317 20.63 -13.90 -15.87
CA PHE A 317 19.19 -13.67 -15.72
C PHE A 317 18.46 -14.24 -16.92
N ASP A 318 17.44 -15.06 -16.68
CA ASP A 318 16.58 -15.54 -17.75
C ASP A 318 15.64 -14.41 -18.25
N PRO A 319 14.94 -14.57 -19.40
CA PRO A 319 14.07 -13.52 -19.93
C PRO A 319 12.97 -13.07 -18.97
N VAL A 320 12.42 -13.98 -18.15
CA VAL A 320 11.40 -13.66 -17.13
C VAL A 320 11.99 -12.77 -16.05
N GLU A 321 13.16 -13.14 -15.52
CA GLU A 321 13.85 -12.36 -14.50
C GLU A 321 14.25 -10.97 -15.01
N ARG A 322 14.68 -10.85 -16.28
CA ARG A 322 15.01 -9.55 -16.89
C ARG A 322 13.77 -8.64 -16.98
N LEU A 323 12.63 -9.22 -17.35
CA LEU A 323 11.37 -8.46 -17.36
C LEU A 323 10.92 -8.07 -15.95
N LEU A 324 11.09 -8.94 -14.94
CA LEU A 324 10.86 -8.61 -13.54
C LEU A 324 11.76 -7.45 -13.07
N VAL A 325 13.05 -7.47 -13.43
CA VAL A 325 13.97 -6.36 -13.15
C VAL A 325 13.49 -5.07 -13.82
N LEU A 326 13.02 -5.13 -15.05
CA LEU A 326 12.47 -3.96 -15.75
C LEU A 326 11.22 -3.43 -15.05
N CYS A 327 10.34 -4.32 -14.54
CA CYS A 327 9.16 -3.95 -13.74
C CYS A 327 9.53 -3.31 -12.39
N VAL A 328 10.73 -3.51 -11.87
CA VAL A 328 11.24 -2.83 -10.68
C VAL A 328 11.91 -1.51 -11.04
N VAL A 329 12.84 -1.54 -11.98
CA VAL A 329 13.75 -0.42 -12.26
C VAL A 329 13.01 0.73 -12.97
N PHE A 330 12.12 0.42 -13.91
CA PHE A 330 11.45 1.47 -14.69
C PHE A 330 10.57 2.40 -13.84
N PRO A 331 9.67 1.91 -12.96
CA PRO A 331 8.90 2.79 -12.07
C PRO A 331 9.81 3.65 -11.17
N LEU A 332 10.88 3.07 -10.63
CA LEU A 332 11.83 3.83 -9.79
C LEU A 332 12.53 4.94 -10.57
N ILE A 333 12.94 4.67 -11.81
CA ILE A 333 13.53 5.70 -12.68
C ILE A 333 12.53 6.83 -12.95
N VAL A 334 11.25 6.50 -13.21
CA VAL A 334 10.23 7.54 -13.45
C VAL A 334 10.08 8.44 -12.23
N PHE A 335 10.00 7.86 -11.03
CA PHE A 335 9.91 8.63 -9.78
C PHE A 335 11.23 9.33 -9.39
N ALA A 336 12.35 9.00 -10.03
CA ALA A 336 13.63 9.68 -9.86
C ALA A 336 13.80 10.88 -10.82
N VAL A 337 12.90 11.05 -11.80
CA VAL A 337 12.97 12.20 -12.73
C VAL A 337 12.61 13.48 -11.98
N PRO A 338 13.45 14.51 -12.02
CA PRO A 338 13.15 15.80 -11.39
C PRO A 338 11.79 16.37 -11.83
N GLY A 339 11.02 16.86 -10.88
CA GLY A 339 9.68 17.39 -11.13
C GLY A 339 8.56 16.35 -11.09
N VAL A 340 8.86 15.06 -11.08
CA VAL A 340 7.85 14.01 -10.84
C VAL A 340 7.54 13.96 -9.35
N PRO A 341 6.26 14.17 -8.93
CA PRO A 341 5.93 14.22 -7.53
C PRO A 341 6.14 12.88 -6.83
N VAL A 342 6.80 12.91 -5.66
CA VAL A 342 6.96 11.75 -4.76
C VAL A 342 6.64 12.16 -3.32
N TYR A 343 5.86 11.32 -2.62
CA TYR A 343 5.42 11.53 -1.24
C TYR A 343 5.02 10.20 -0.61
N ASP A 344 4.78 10.18 0.68
CA ASP A 344 4.31 9.02 1.44
C ASP A 344 5.24 7.79 1.31
N GLY A 345 6.53 7.99 1.46
CA GLY A 345 7.51 6.91 1.52
C GLY A 345 7.56 6.07 0.26
N THR A 346 7.27 4.75 0.39
CA THR A 346 7.29 3.80 -0.73
C THR A 346 5.94 3.64 -1.44
N ARG A 347 4.91 4.33 -0.99
CA ARG A 347 3.51 4.15 -1.42
C ARG A 347 3.35 4.16 -2.95
N LEU A 348 3.96 5.15 -3.62
CA LEU A 348 3.79 5.35 -5.06
C LEU A 348 4.41 4.24 -5.93
N PHE A 349 5.44 3.58 -5.43
CA PHE A 349 6.14 2.50 -6.14
C PHE A 349 6.00 1.13 -5.46
N LEU A 350 4.94 0.94 -4.67
CA LEU A 350 4.64 -0.35 -4.03
C LEU A 350 4.44 -1.49 -5.05
N ILE A 351 4.05 -1.15 -6.28
CA ILE A 351 3.88 -2.07 -7.40
C ILE A 351 5.15 -2.83 -7.78
N VAL A 352 6.34 -2.39 -7.36
CA VAL A 352 7.61 -3.10 -7.64
C VAL A 352 7.82 -4.28 -6.69
N MET A 353 7.16 -4.28 -5.52
CA MET A 353 7.40 -5.25 -4.44
C MET A 353 7.09 -6.71 -4.84
N PRO A 354 6.02 -7.03 -5.59
CA PRO A 354 5.78 -8.40 -6.04
C PRO A 354 6.90 -8.95 -6.93
N SER A 355 7.47 -8.11 -7.81
CA SER A 355 8.61 -8.50 -8.65
C SER A 355 9.87 -8.76 -7.81
N LEU A 356 10.14 -7.91 -6.82
CA LEU A 356 11.25 -8.10 -5.88
C LEU A 356 11.08 -9.39 -5.07
N ALA A 357 9.87 -9.73 -4.65
CA ALA A 357 9.59 -10.96 -3.91
C ALA A 357 9.94 -12.21 -4.73
N VAL A 358 9.60 -12.23 -6.02
CA VAL A 358 9.98 -13.35 -6.92
C VAL A 358 11.50 -13.42 -7.09
N LEU A 359 12.16 -12.28 -7.34
CA LEU A 359 13.63 -12.24 -7.52
C LEU A 359 14.36 -12.65 -6.24
N ALA A 360 13.93 -12.19 -5.07
CA ALA A 360 14.50 -12.56 -3.79
C ALA A 360 14.30 -14.05 -3.47
N GLY A 361 13.08 -14.57 -3.66
CA GLY A 361 12.76 -15.98 -3.48
C GLY A 361 13.58 -16.88 -4.42
N ARG A 362 13.78 -16.44 -5.67
CA ARG A 362 14.65 -17.12 -6.63
C ARG A 362 16.12 -17.09 -6.18
N GLY A 363 16.58 -15.99 -5.60
CA GLY A 363 17.93 -15.88 -5.03
C GLY A 363 18.21 -16.95 -4.00
N PHE A 364 17.34 -17.12 -3.03
CA PHE A 364 17.48 -18.18 -2.02
C PHE A 364 17.53 -19.58 -2.64
N THR A 365 16.62 -19.89 -3.55
CA THR A 365 16.53 -21.24 -4.12
C THR A 365 17.63 -21.59 -5.11
N LEU A 366 18.35 -20.62 -5.62
CA LEU A 366 19.57 -20.85 -6.40
C LEU A 366 20.79 -21.20 -5.54
N TRP A 367 20.75 -20.88 -4.25
CA TRP A 367 21.82 -21.14 -3.29
C TRP A 367 21.54 -22.31 -2.35
N MET A 368 20.26 -22.65 -2.16
CA MET A 368 19.82 -23.77 -1.32
C MET A 368 19.34 -24.92 -2.21
N SER A 369 19.76 -26.16 -1.87
CA SER A 369 19.18 -27.31 -2.56
C SER A 369 17.68 -27.44 -2.20
N PRO A 370 16.83 -28.02 -3.07
CA PRO A 370 15.43 -28.31 -2.72
C PRO A 370 15.27 -29.16 -1.45
N LYS A 371 16.25 -30.05 -1.18
CA LYS A 371 16.29 -30.87 0.05
C LYS A 371 16.58 -30.04 1.29
N ASP A 372 17.53 -29.11 1.22
CA ASP A 372 17.84 -28.20 2.33
C ASP A 372 16.66 -27.27 2.63
N PHE A 373 15.96 -26.82 1.59
CA PHE A 373 14.77 -25.99 1.75
C PHE A 373 13.61 -26.77 2.37
N ALA A 374 13.35 -27.99 1.91
CA ALA A 374 12.33 -28.86 2.50
C ALA A 374 12.68 -29.24 3.95
N ALA A 375 13.95 -29.51 4.24
CA ALA A 375 14.44 -29.77 5.59
C ALA A 375 14.34 -28.52 6.48
N ALA A 376 14.61 -27.34 5.96
CA ALA A 376 14.40 -26.09 6.68
C ALA A 376 12.92 -25.86 7.01
N PHE A 377 12.01 -26.23 6.11
CA PHE A 377 10.56 -26.05 6.31
C PHE A 377 9.92 -27.19 7.13
N ALA A 378 10.50 -28.39 7.11
CA ALA A 378 9.88 -29.59 7.71
C ALA A 378 10.28 -29.86 9.17
N LEU A 379 10.89 -28.90 9.92
CA LEU A 379 11.36 -29.13 11.31
C LEU A 379 12.27 -30.37 11.46
N ALA A 380 12.71 -30.99 10.39
CA ALA A 380 13.38 -32.29 10.43
C ALA A 380 14.90 -32.15 10.27
N VAL A 381 15.52 -32.31 11.28
CA VAL A 381 16.57 -33.15 11.83
C VAL A 381 17.74 -33.62 10.90
N VAL A 382 17.68 -33.62 9.58
CA VAL A 382 18.68 -34.28 8.74
C VAL A 382 19.22 -33.37 7.65
N SER A 383 20.18 -32.54 8.00
CA SER A 383 21.12 -31.97 7.06
C SER A 383 22.49 -31.92 7.72
N GLU A 384 23.55 -32.25 6.97
CA GLU A 384 24.95 -32.26 7.44
C GLU A 384 25.52 -30.85 7.68
N ARG A 385 24.72 -29.79 7.56
CA ARG A 385 25.15 -28.40 7.80
C ARG A 385 25.22 -28.09 9.29
N PRO A 386 26.16 -27.20 9.71
CA PRO A 386 26.26 -26.76 11.10
C PRO A 386 24.95 -26.20 11.65
N ALA A 387 24.65 -26.53 12.89
CA ALA A 387 23.38 -26.11 13.55
C ALA A 387 23.12 -24.60 13.51
N TRP A 388 24.17 -23.78 13.56
CA TRP A 388 24.07 -22.33 13.51
C TRP A 388 23.57 -21.80 12.13
N GLN A 389 23.95 -22.45 11.02
CA GLN A 389 23.45 -22.06 9.68
C GLN A 389 21.98 -22.41 9.53
N LYS A 390 21.55 -23.55 10.08
CA LYS A 390 20.13 -23.93 10.14
C LYS A 390 19.33 -22.93 10.97
N ALA A 391 19.83 -22.60 12.16
CA ALA A 391 19.21 -21.63 13.06
C ALA A 391 19.09 -20.24 12.41
N LEU A 392 20.13 -19.79 11.71
CA LEU A 392 20.11 -18.50 11.01
C LEU A 392 19.05 -18.46 9.91
N VAL A 393 18.95 -19.51 9.09
CA VAL A 393 17.93 -19.61 8.04
C VAL A 393 16.53 -19.64 8.65
N TRP A 394 16.32 -20.41 9.71
CA TRP A 394 15.05 -20.48 10.43
C TRP A 394 14.64 -19.15 11.04
N THR A 395 15.55 -18.51 11.76
CA THR A 395 15.29 -17.19 12.38
C THR A 395 14.96 -16.15 11.30
N THR A 396 15.70 -16.18 10.18
CA THR A 396 15.50 -15.22 9.09
C THR A 396 14.16 -15.44 8.35
N ILE A 397 13.73 -16.69 8.17
CA ILE A 397 12.56 -17.01 7.34
C ILE A 397 11.26 -17.03 8.16
N THR A 398 11.32 -17.30 9.47
CA THR A 398 10.12 -17.49 10.30
C THR A 398 9.93 -16.44 11.38
N ILE A 399 10.92 -16.25 12.25
CA ILE A 399 10.76 -15.41 13.45
C ILE A 399 10.82 -13.93 13.09
N ALA A 400 11.79 -13.52 12.28
CA ALA A 400 11.93 -12.12 11.92
C ALA A 400 10.71 -11.58 11.11
N PRO A 401 10.20 -12.29 10.08
CA PRO A 401 8.96 -11.87 9.43
C PRO A 401 7.78 -11.76 10.38
N LEU A 402 7.60 -12.73 11.28
CA LEU A 402 6.48 -12.73 12.21
C LEU A 402 6.50 -11.51 13.13
N HIS A 403 7.67 -11.18 13.70
CA HIS A 403 7.81 -9.97 14.53
C HIS A 403 7.40 -8.69 13.77
N TRP A 404 7.83 -8.55 12.51
CA TRP A 404 7.51 -7.39 11.68
C TRP A 404 6.04 -7.36 11.25
N ILE A 405 5.47 -8.52 10.95
CA ILE A 405 4.07 -8.67 10.57
C ILE A 405 3.14 -8.30 11.73
N MET A 406 3.52 -8.60 12.96
CA MET A 406 2.72 -8.30 14.16
C MET A 406 2.82 -6.86 14.65
N GLN A 407 3.55 -5.99 13.96
CA GLN A 407 3.59 -4.56 14.29
C GLN A 407 2.33 -3.85 13.78
N PRO A 408 1.67 -3.00 14.60
CA PRO A 408 0.48 -2.26 14.18
C PRO A 408 0.79 -1.23 13.07
N LEU A 409 1.94 -0.54 13.16
CA LEU A 409 2.34 0.52 12.23
C LEU A 409 3.29 -0.03 11.17
N ALA A 410 2.83 -1.01 10.39
CA ALA A 410 3.65 -1.69 9.41
C ALA A 410 4.06 -0.79 8.23
N ILE A 411 3.22 0.19 7.84
CA ILE A 411 3.55 1.14 6.76
C ILE A 411 4.67 2.12 7.11
N SER A 412 4.96 2.27 8.40
CA SER A 412 6.00 3.16 8.94
C SER A 412 7.27 2.40 9.35
N GLN A 413 7.45 1.17 8.87
CA GLN A 413 8.61 0.33 9.22
C GLN A 413 9.81 0.61 8.32
N TYR A 414 10.98 0.71 8.96
CA TYR A 414 12.27 0.79 8.29
C TYR A 414 13.10 -0.47 8.50
N GLY A 415 13.86 -0.83 7.49
CA GLY A 415 14.66 -2.06 7.45
C GLY A 415 15.99 -1.94 8.20
N PRO A 416 16.80 -3.02 8.14
CA PRO A 416 18.05 -3.11 8.90
C PRO A 416 19.14 -2.15 8.43
N LEU A 417 19.07 -1.63 7.19
CA LEU A 417 20.06 -0.67 6.69
C LEU A 417 20.07 0.66 7.45
N THR A 418 18.97 0.98 8.10
CA THR A 418 18.86 2.13 9.01
C THR A 418 18.88 1.73 10.49
N ALA A 419 19.24 0.48 10.83
CA ALA A 419 19.03 -0.06 12.18
C ALA A 419 17.57 0.05 12.67
N GLY A 420 16.60 -0.11 11.75
CA GLY A 420 15.17 -0.02 12.00
C GLY A 420 14.69 1.43 12.18
N ASN A 421 13.51 1.58 12.81
CA ASN A 421 12.83 2.87 12.93
C ASN A 421 13.64 3.93 13.72
N ARG A 422 14.34 3.52 14.79
CA ARG A 422 15.17 4.46 15.59
C ARG A 422 16.29 5.06 14.76
N GLY A 423 17.02 4.24 14.02
CA GLY A 423 18.10 4.74 13.20
C GLY A 423 17.58 5.54 11.98
N ALA A 424 16.43 5.18 11.43
CA ALA A 424 15.78 5.97 10.39
C ALA A 424 15.39 7.37 10.91
N ALA A 425 14.79 7.44 12.10
CA ALA A 425 14.46 8.73 12.75
C ALA A 425 15.72 9.55 13.04
N TRP A 426 16.80 8.92 13.50
CA TRP A 426 18.10 9.59 13.71
C TRP A 426 18.70 10.12 12.39
N LEU A 427 18.50 9.41 11.28
CA LEU A 427 18.92 9.87 9.95
C LEU A 427 17.98 10.96 9.38
N GLY A 428 16.95 11.35 10.12
CA GLY A 428 15.99 12.36 9.68
C GLY A 428 15.00 11.86 8.64
N MET A 429 14.62 10.59 8.69
CA MET A 429 13.53 10.04 7.86
C MET A 429 12.17 10.32 8.49
N GLU A 430 11.13 10.42 7.67
CA GLU A 430 9.74 10.54 8.15
C GLU A 430 9.37 9.33 9.00
N ALA A 431 8.98 9.54 10.26
CA ALA A 431 8.59 8.44 11.14
C ALA A 431 7.24 7.85 10.72
N GLY A 432 6.24 8.70 10.56
CA GLY A 432 4.89 8.34 10.13
C GLY A 432 4.37 9.32 9.10
N TYR A 433 3.61 8.84 8.15
CA TYR A 433 3.05 9.70 7.08
C TYR A 433 1.52 9.64 6.98
N TRP A 434 0.89 8.79 7.78
CA TRP A 434 -0.56 8.71 7.90
C TRP A 434 -0.96 8.70 9.38
N SER A 435 -2.26 8.87 9.67
CA SER A 435 -2.81 8.83 11.03
C SER A 435 -3.01 7.40 11.57
N ASP A 436 -2.36 6.40 11.01
CA ASP A 436 -2.44 4.99 11.39
C ASP A 436 -2.01 4.72 12.85
N ALA A 437 -1.25 5.62 13.44
CA ALA A 437 -0.87 5.56 14.85
C ALA A 437 -2.03 5.83 15.83
N LEU A 438 -3.10 6.49 15.36
CA LEU A 438 -4.29 6.85 16.16
C LEU A 438 -5.28 5.67 16.20
N ASN A 439 -4.82 4.53 16.69
CA ASN A 439 -5.63 3.33 16.83
C ASN A 439 -6.48 3.33 18.12
N SER A 440 -7.29 2.28 18.33
CA SER A 440 -8.16 2.19 19.50
C SER A 440 -7.41 2.26 20.83
N ARG A 441 -6.20 1.69 20.92
CA ARG A 441 -5.37 1.77 22.14
C ARG A 441 -4.93 3.21 22.47
N PHE A 442 -4.65 4.01 21.45
CA PHE A 442 -4.34 5.43 21.64
C PHE A 442 -5.57 6.19 22.15
N TRP A 443 -6.72 6.01 21.47
CA TRP A 443 -7.96 6.72 21.83
C TRP A 443 -8.51 6.35 23.22
N GLN A 444 -8.21 5.15 23.74
CA GLN A 444 -8.55 4.77 25.13
C GLN A 444 -7.88 5.65 26.18
N GLN A 445 -6.74 6.26 25.87
CA GLN A 445 -5.98 7.12 26.78
C GLN A 445 -6.44 8.58 26.73
N VAL A 446 -7.21 8.97 25.70
CA VAL A 446 -7.74 10.34 25.57
C VAL A 446 -8.89 10.51 26.56
N PRO A 447 -8.95 11.61 27.37
CA PRO A 447 -10.04 11.85 28.30
C PRO A 447 -11.42 11.86 27.62
N GLU A 448 -12.43 11.33 28.31
CA GLU A 448 -13.82 11.38 27.85
C GLU A 448 -14.37 12.81 27.87
N ASP A 449 -15.40 13.05 27.07
CA ASP A 449 -16.09 14.36 26.97
C ASP A 449 -15.11 15.52 26.71
N SER A 450 -14.03 15.26 25.98
CA SER A 450 -12.97 16.23 25.74
C SER A 450 -12.99 16.82 24.33
N ALA A 451 -12.55 18.08 24.21
CA ALA A 451 -12.22 18.71 22.95
C ALA A 451 -10.70 18.70 22.77
N VAL A 452 -10.24 18.14 21.65
CA VAL A 452 -8.82 17.94 21.36
C VAL A 452 -8.46 18.71 20.09
N LEU A 453 -7.50 19.61 20.19
CA LEU A 453 -6.87 20.27 19.05
C LEU A 453 -5.95 19.26 18.36
N VAL A 454 -5.90 19.24 17.04
CA VAL A 454 -5.09 18.26 16.29
C VAL A 454 -4.18 18.97 15.29
N ALA A 455 -2.90 18.63 15.30
CA ALA A 455 -1.91 19.10 14.34
C ALA A 455 -0.95 17.95 13.92
N PRO A 456 -0.49 17.90 12.64
CA PRO A 456 -0.96 18.70 11.52
C PRO A 456 -2.29 18.18 10.96
N VAL A 457 -3.13 19.07 10.48
CA VAL A 457 -4.37 18.72 9.76
C VAL A 457 -4.58 19.76 8.67
N SER A 458 -4.86 19.31 7.46
CA SER A 458 -5.10 20.21 6.33
C SER A 458 -6.52 20.77 6.31
N HIS A 459 -7.50 19.98 6.78
CA HIS A 459 -8.93 20.35 6.71
C HIS A 459 -9.74 19.74 7.85
N GLN A 460 -10.67 20.52 8.42
CA GLN A 460 -11.55 20.07 9.51
C GLN A 460 -12.37 18.82 9.15
N PHE A 461 -12.79 18.65 7.90
CA PHE A 461 -13.58 17.47 7.50
C PHE A 461 -12.85 16.15 7.76
N GLN A 462 -11.52 16.11 7.68
CA GLN A 462 -10.72 14.91 7.98
C GLN A 462 -10.86 14.47 9.45
N LEU A 463 -11.01 15.42 10.35
CA LEU A 463 -11.28 15.15 11.78
C LEU A 463 -12.72 14.72 11.99
N ASN A 464 -13.67 15.34 11.28
CA ASN A 464 -15.07 14.95 11.31
C ASN A 464 -15.24 13.49 10.83
N ASP A 465 -14.44 13.05 9.86
CA ASP A 465 -14.44 11.65 9.41
C ASP A 465 -13.92 10.70 10.50
N ILE A 466 -12.88 11.09 11.26
CA ILE A 466 -12.42 10.32 12.42
C ILE A 466 -13.52 10.23 13.48
N GLU A 467 -14.19 11.33 13.80
CA GLU A 467 -15.33 11.35 14.73
C GLU A 467 -16.48 10.45 14.25
N ALA A 468 -16.75 10.43 12.95
CA ALA A 468 -17.85 9.67 12.36
C ALA A 468 -17.57 8.17 12.17
N LEU A 469 -16.30 7.78 12.02
CA LEU A 469 -15.92 6.44 11.59
C LEU A 469 -15.14 5.63 12.65
N VAL A 470 -14.69 6.27 13.74
CA VAL A 470 -13.94 5.59 14.80
C VAL A 470 -14.84 5.36 16.02
N PRO A 471 -15.32 4.12 16.29
CA PRO A 471 -16.31 3.84 17.33
C PRO A 471 -15.90 4.33 18.72
N ILE A 472 -14.65 4.17 19.10
CA ILE A 472 -14.16 4.58 20.43
C ILE A 472 -14.14 6.10 20.59
N VAL A 473 -13.90 6.88 19.52
CA VAL A 473 -13.95 8.34 19.55
C VAL A 473 -15.39 8.81 19.82
N GLN A 474 -16.37 8.14 19.17
CA GLN A 474 -17.80 8.41 19.41
C GLN A 474 -18.22 8.00 20.82
N HIS A 475 -17.85 6.79 21.26
CA HIS A 475 -18.21 6.27 22.58
C HIS A 475 -17.70 7.18 23.71
N ARG A 476 -16.48 7.67 23.58
CA ARG A 476 -15.84 8.59 24.54
C ARG A 476 -16.22 10.05 24.33
N ARG A 477 -17.06 10.36 23.34
CA ARG A 477 -17.53 11.72 23.00
C ARG A 477 -16.38 12.73 22.82
N ILE A 478 -15.30 12.28 22.16
CA ILE A 478 -14.15 13.11 21.87
C ILE A 478 -14.45 13.99 20.65
N LYS A 479 -14.27 15.30 20.78
CA LYS A 479 -14.39 16.28 19.71
C LYS A 479 -13.03 16.69 19.21
N LEU A 480 -12.84 16.69 17.88
CA LEU A 480 -11.58 16.97 17.23
C LEU A 480 -11.67 18.30 16.47
N VAL A 481 -10.74 19.20 16.74
CA VAL A 481 -10.69 20.53 16.12
C VAL A 481 -9.30 20.74 15.51
N ALA A 482 -9.24 21.16 14.25
CA ALA A 482 -7.97 21.46 13.62
C ALA A 482 -7.29 22.65 14.30
N TRP A 483 -6.03 22.45 14.72
CA TRP A 483 -5.23 23.49 15.38
C TRP A 483 -5.16 24.78 14.56
N GLU A 484 -5.10 24.68 13.25
CA GLU A 484 -4.95 25.81 12.34
C GLU A 484 -6.19 26.71 12.21
N TYR A 485 -7.34 26.21 12.69
CA TYR A 485 -8.61 26.93 12.66
C TYR A 485 -9.00 27.56 14.01
N ASP A 486 -8.28 27.25 15.10
CA ASP A 486 -8.61 27.75 16.42
C ASP A 486 -7.41 28.44 17.11
N GLU A 487 -7.00 29.58 16.56
CA GLU A 487 -5.94 30.41 17.15
C GLU A 487 -6.33 31.02 18.53
N SER A 488 -7.62 30.98 18.89
CA SER A 488 -8.12 31.56 20.14
C SER A 488 -7.93 30.66 21.36
N ARG A 489 -7.68 29.36 21.18
CA ARG A 489 -7.54 28.39 22.26
C ARG A 489 -6.09 28.27 22.71
N GLN A 490 -5.76 29.01 23.75
CA GLN A 490 -4.46 28.94 24.44
C GLN A 490 -4.39 27.86 25.53
N HIS A 491 -5.49 27.11 25.76
CA HIS A 491 -5.58 26.10 26.81
C HIS A 491 -6.35 24.87 26.31
N GLY A 492 -5.93 23.68 26.70
CA GLY A 492 -6.63 22.45 26.42
C GLY A 492 -5.74 21.27 26.08
N LEU A 493 -6.29 20.34 25.32
CA LEU A 493 -5.58 19.16 24.85
C LEU A 493 -5.13 19.38 23.40
N LEU A 494 -3.86 19.06 23.12
CA LEU A 494 -3.29 19.12 21.79
C LEU A 494 -2.74 17.75 21.39
N LEU A 495 -3.28 17.18 20.32
CA LEU A 495 -2.78 15.97 19.69
C LEU A 495 -1.81 16.34 18.57
N LEU A 496 -0.57 15.97 18.76
CA LEU A 496 0.51 16.12 17.78
C LEU A 496 0.73 14.80 17.06
N ILE A 497 0.47 14.76 15.76
CA ILE A 497 0.81 13.65 14.88
C ILE A 497 2.19 13.93 14.31
N HIS A 498 3.14 13.01 14.52
CA HIS A 498 4.55 13.19 14.09
C HIS A 498 4.73 12.97 12.59
N ARG A 499 3.94 13.68 11.79
CA ARG A 499 4.12 13.82 10.34
C ARG A 499 4.94 15.08 10.08
N LEU A 500 6.26 14.94 10.14
CA LEU A 500 7.19 16.07 10.12
C LEU A 500 7.12 16.89 8.84
N ALA A 501 6.77 16.27 7.72
CA ALA A 501 6.57 16.95 6.45
C ALA A 501 5.48 18.04 6.51
N ASP A 502 4.44 17.84 7.32
CA ASP A 502 3.28 18.72 7.42
C ASP A 502 3.22 19.45 8.77
N LEU A 503 3.96 18.98 9.78
CA LEU A 503 3.98 19.59 11.10
C LEU A 503 4.76 20.91 11.06
N ARG A 504 4.21 21.96 11.67
CA ARG A 504 4.91 23.23 11.80
C ARG A 504 6.17 23.07 12.67
N PRO A 505 7.30 23.72 12.31
CA PRO A 505 8.56 23.56 13.04
C PRO A 505 8.45 23.85 14.55
N GLU A 506 7.65 24.85 14.93
CA GLU A 506 7.40 25.19 16.34
C GLU A 506 6.72 24.08 17.14
N LEU A 507 5.90 23.24 16.48
CA LEU A 507 5.22 22.11 17.09
C LEU A 507 6.06 20.81 17.05
N ALA A 508 7.13 20.78 16.27
CA ALA A 508 8.01 19.62 16.18
C ALA A 508 8.88 19.46 17.45
N THR A 509 9.11 20.55 18.19
CA THR A 509 9.88 20.55 19.42
C THR A 509 8.96 20.83 20.62
N ILE A 510 8.72 19.81 21.44
CA ILE A 510 7.88 19.92 22.63
C ILE A 510 8.76 20.37 23.81
N PRO A 511 8.36 21.42 24.58
CA PRO A 511 9.03 21.80 25.79
C PRO A 511 9.11 20.65 26.80
N GLN A 512 10.19 20.57 27.59
CA GLN A 512 10.43 19.45 28.52
C GLN A 512 9.43 19.38 29.68
N ASP A 513 8.77 20.49 30.03
CA ASP A 513 7.87 20.63 31.18
C ASP A 513 6.39 20.42 30.82
N ILE A 514 6.09 19.84 29.69
CA ILE A 514 4.70 19.60 29.25
C ILE A 514 4.18 18.26 29.76
N ASP A 515 2.95 18.26 30.28
CA ASP A 515 2.22 17.06 30.64
C ASP A 515 1.83 16.26 29.37
N VAL A 516 2.43 15.09 29.19
CA VAL A 516 2.08 14.13 28.16
C VAL A 516 1.06 13.16 28.72
N LEU A 517 -0.15 13.16 28.16
CA LEU A 517 -1.27 12.33 28.63
C LEU A 517 -1.33 10.98 27.92
N ALA A 518 -0.96 10.93 26.64
CA ALA A 518 -0.94 9.71 25.83
C ALA A 518 0.15 9.76 24.77
N GLU A 519 0.72 8.61 24.45
CA GLU A 519 1.69 8.46 23.35
C GLU A 519 1.39 7.24 22.51
N ALA A 520 1.47 7.39 21.20
CA ALA A 520 1.58 6.28 20.26
C ALA A 520 3.05 6.06 19.92
N THR A 521 3.63 4.97 20.41
CA THR A 521 5.04 4.64 20.18
C THR A 521 5.20 3.25 19.59
N GLN A 522 6.16 3.06 18.69
CA GLN A 522 6.55 1.75 18.18
C GLN A 522 8.07 1.71 17.99
N ASN A 523 8.70 0.67 18.51
CA ASN A 523 10.16 0.48 18.43
C ASN A 523 10.97 1.69 18.95
N GLY A 524 10.41 2.42 19.94
CA GLY A 524 11.05 3.58 20.59
C GLY A 524 11.06 4.84 19.73
N VAL A 525 10.21 4.91 18.71
CA VAL A 525 9.90 6.12 17.94
C VAL A 525 8.48 6.56 18.29
N ILE A 526 8.27 7.86 18.39
CA ILE A 526 6.99 8.47 18.70
C ILE A 526 6.30 8.85 17.40
N TYR A 527 5.02 8.46 17.27
CA TYR A 527 4.19 8.71 16.10
C TYR A 527 3.08 9.73 16.39
N ALA A 528 2.60 9.77 17.64
CA ALA A 528 1.65 10.78 18.08
C ALA A 528 1.78 11.01 19.57
N ARG A 529 1.47 12.24 20.04
CA ARG A 529 1.40 12.63 21.44
C ARG A 529 0.17 13.46 21.73
N LEU A 530 -0.50 13.15 22.81
CA LEU A 530 -1.51 14.01 23.40
C LEU A 530 -0.88 14.77 24.56
N ILE A 531 -0.84 16.09 24.47
CA ILE A 531 -0.26 16.97 25.48
C ILE A 531 -1.31 17.93 26.04
N LYS A 532 -1.11 18.36 27.28
CA LYS A 532 -1.92 19.41 27.90
C LYS A 532 -1.20 20.75 27.73
N ILE A 533 -1.80 21.67 27.00
CA ILE A 533 -1.27 23.02 26.81
C ILE A 533 -1.89 23.99 27.83
N GLN A 534 -1.08 24.93 28.32
CA GLN A 534 -1.47 26.00 29.23
C GLN A 534 -1.14 27.35 28.59
N SER A 535 -1.74 28.45 29.05
CA SER A 535 -1.46 29.81 28.52
C SER A 535 0.01 30.21 28.56
N THR A 536 0.79 29.56 29.41
CA THR A 536 2.24 29.78 29.55
C THR A 536 3.08 28.90 28.64
N THR A 537 2.47 27.94 27.92
CA THR A 537 3.19 27.04 27.04
C THR A 537 3.73 27.81 25.84
N ARG A 538 5.04 28.04 25.80
CA ARG A 538 5.72 28.66 24.66
C ARG A 538 6.35 27.58 23.81
N PHE A 539 5.84 27.36 22.62
CA PHE A 539 6.55 26.58 21.61
C PHE A 539 7.73 27.41 21.11
N GLN A 540 8.93 26.81 21.08
CA GLN A 540 10.12 27.53 20.64
C GLN A 540 10.00 27.91 19.16
N GLN A 541 10.00 29.21 18.86
CA GLN A 541 10.24 29.68 17.49
C GLN A 541 11.70 29.38 17.14
N GLN A 542 11.93 28.51 16.18
CA GLN A 542 13.28 28.39 15.62
C GLN A 542 13.62 29.72 14.93
N PRO A 543 14.81 30.26 15.18
CA PRO A 543 15.26 31.43 14.41
C PRO A 543 15.34 31.06 12.93
N ASN A 544 14.79 31.92 12.08
CA ASN A 544 14.74 31.80 10.62
C ASN A 544 16.08 31.49 9.99
#